data_1cddd8ea8a70631f05d665c0854328bc
#
_entry.id   1cddd8ea8a70631f05d665c0854328bc
#
_cell.length_a   1.000
_cell.length_b   1.000
_cell.length_c   1.000
_cell.angle_alpha   90.00
_cell.angle_beta   90.00
_cell.angle_gamma   90.00
#
_symmetry.space_group_name_H-M   'P 1'
#
loop_
_entity.id
_entity.type
_entity.pdbx_description
1 polymer ?
#
loop_
_entity_poly.entity_id
_entity_poly.type
_entity_poly.pdbx_seq_one_letter_code
_entity_poly.pdbx_strand_id
1 'polypeptide(L)'
;MKLIASFQVDHTRIVPGIYVSRRDKVQGGWITTFDIRMKKPNVEPAVHPNAMHTIEPIVATYLRSSRFKDHVVYWGPMGCLTGFYFITNTDFEIQPRDIEKLIRAAFRHQANYKGEVPGATAVNCGNYRLHDLAMAKWEAAEFLKRKWKFTYPPAKRIKANGRTFFDA
;
A
#
# COMPACT_ATOMS: atom_id res chain seq x y z
N MET A 1 5.21 -22.39 14.47
CA MET A 1 5.70 -21.36 13.54
C MET A 1 5.44 -19.98 14.13
N LYS A 2 6.43 -19.10 14.14
CA LYS A 2 6.21 -17.70 14.54
C LYS A 2 5.38 -17.00 13.46
N LEU A 3 4.37 -16.21 13.86
CA LEU A 3 3.59 -15.39 12.94
C LEU A 3 4.49 -14.30 12.33
N ILE A 4 4.39 -14.10 11.02
CA ILE A 4 5.07 -13.01 10.33
C ILE A 4 4.48 -11.66 10.74
N ALA A 5 5.24 -10.56 10.57
CA ALA A 5 4.85 -9.23 11.04
C ALA A 5 3.47 -8.77 10.52
N SER A 6 3.13 -9.10 9.28
CA SER A 6 1.84 -8.76 8.67
C SER A 6 0.64 -9.45 9.35
N PHE A 7 0.83 -10.59 10.00
CA PHE A 7 -0.22 -11.29 10.74
C PHE A 7 -0.34 -10.82 12.19
N GLN A 8 0.56 -9.96 12.65
CA GLN A 8 0.51 -9.36 14.00
C GLN A 8 -0.30 -8.05 14.02
N VAL A 9 -0.71 -7.53 12.86
CA VAL A 9 -1.58 -6.36 12.76
C VAL A 9 -3.03 -6.78 13.02
N ASP A 10 -3.71 -6.07 13.91
CA ASP A 10 -5.14 -6.29 14.17
C ASP A 10 -5.99 -5.75 13.02
N HIS A 11 -6.34 -6.62 12.06
CA HIS A 11 -7.12 -6.28 10.87
C HIS A 11 -8.59 -5.92 11.17
N THR A 12 -9.08 -6.13 12.40
CA THR A 12 -10.42 -5.67 12.80
C THR A 12 -10.44 -4.20 13.20
N ARG A 13 -9.27 -3.60 13.42
CA ARG A 13 -9.11 -2.23 13.93
C ARG A 13 -8.37 -1.29 13.00
N ILE A 14 -7.59 -1.82 12.06
CA ILE A 14 -6.87 -0.99 11.08
C ILE A 14 -7.86 -0.24 10.19
N VAL A 15 -7.56 1.00 9.90
CA VAL A 15 -8.36 1.89 9.04
C VAL A 15 -7.50 2.45 7.92
N PRO A 16 -8.09 3.13 6.92
CA PRO A 16 -7.29 3.75 5.84
C PRO A 16 -6.18 4.67 6.35
N GLY A 17 -5.01 4.54 5.74
CA GLY A 17 -3.82 5.30 6.15
C GLY A 17 -2.52 4.80 5.53
N ILE A 18 -1.41 5.29 6.08
CA ILE A 18 -0.05 4.90 5.73
C ILE A 18 0.65 4.42 7.01
N TYR A 19 1.13 3.20 7.00
CA TYR A 19 1.74 2.57 8.17
C TYR A 19 3.10 1.98 7.81
N VAL A 20 4.03 1.94 8.76
CA VAL A 20 5.25 1.14 8.60
C VAL A 20 4.91 -0.31 8.92
N SER A 21 4.92 -1.16 7.89
CA SER A 21 4.72 -2.60 8.04
C SER A 21 5.99 -3.31 8.48
N ARG A 22 7.13 -2.90 7.91
CA ARG A 22 8.44 -3.46 8.22
C ARG A 22 9.52 -2.43 7.96
N ARG A 23 10.61 -2.52 8.73
CA ARG A 23 11.81 -1.71 8.53
C ARG A 23 13.04 -2.58 8.75
N ASP A 24 13.92 -2.59 7.78
CA ASP A 24 15.16 -3.33 7.80
C ASP A 24 16.34 -2.36 7.66
N LYS A 25 17.28 -2.41 8.59
CA LYS A 25 18.53 -1.69 8.45
C LYS A 25 19.46 -2.48 7.52
N VAL A 26 19.98 -1.81 6.51
CA VAL A 26 20.92 -2.37 5.52
C VAL A 26 22.19 -1.54 5.48
N GLN A 27 23.23 -2.04 4.79
CA GLN A 27 24.44 -1.25 4.60
C GLN A 27 24.11 0.06 3.86
N GLY A 28 24.43 1.18 4.49
CA GLY A 28 24.20 2.52 3.92
C GLY A 28 22.77 3.06 4.02
N GLY A 29 21.85 2.36 4.72
CA GLY A 29 20.50 2.91 4.82
C GLY A 29 19.43 2.00 5.40
N TRP A 30 18.21 2.18 4.93
CA TRP A 30 17.01 1.51 5.40
C TRP A 30 16.11 1.07 4.25
N ILE A 31 15.67 -0.18 4.31
CA ILE A 31 14.54 -0.64 3.51
C ILE A 31 13.29 -0.51 4.37
N THR A 32 12.35 0.34 3.94
CA THR A 32 11.07 0.53 4.64
C THR A 32 9.92 0.05 3.78
N THR A 33 9.14 -0.87 4.30
CA THR A 33 7.88 -1.33 3.69
C THR A 33 6.72 -0.59 4.33
N PHE A 34 6.04 0.22 3.54
CA PHE A 34 4.81 0.90 3.94
C PHE A 34 3.59 0.09 3.51
N ASP A 35 2.61 0.03 4.41
CA ASP A 35 1.25 -0.42 4.16
C ASP A 35 0.41 0.83 3.81
N ILE A 36 0.05 0.94 2.54
CA ILE A 36 -0.86 1.97 2.03
C ILE A 36 -2.27 1.39 2.05
N ARG A 37 -2.95 1.53 3.20
CA ARG A 37 -4.25 0.91 3.44
C ARG A 37 -5.37 1.76 2.89
N MET A 38 -6.04 1.28 1.83
CA MET A 38 -7.14 2.00 1.18
C MET A 38 -8.50 1.73 1.80
N LYS A 39 -8.72 0.49 2.25
CA LYS A 39 -10.00 0.00 2.78
C LYS A 39 -9.88 -0.40 4.24
N LYS A 40 -10.98 -0.31 4.98
CA LYS A 40 -11.10 -0.93 6.31
C LYS A 40 -11.32 -2.43 6.12
N PRO A 41 -10.34 -3.29 6.46
CA PRO A 41 -10.45 -4.72 6.22
C PRO A 41 -11.68 -5.33 6.92
N ASN A 42 -12.30 -6.33 6.30
CA ASN A 42 -13.45 -7.08 6.82
C ASN A 42 -14.71 -6.25 7.13
N VAL A 43 -14.72 -4.97 6.75
CA VAL A 43 -15.86 -4.04 6.97
C VAL A 43 -16.32 -3.44 5.63
N GLU A 44 -15.38 -2.98 4.83
CA GLU A 44 -15.66 -2.43 3.49
C GLU A 44 -15.38 -3.49 2.42
N PRO A 45 -16.08 -3.43 1.27
CA PRO A 45 -15.70 -4.24 0.12
C PRO A 45 -14.23 -3.97 -0.25
N ALA A 46 -13.48 -5.02 -0.56
CA ALA A 46 -12.13 -4.88 -1.08
C ALA A 46 -12.15 -4.16 -2.44
N VAL A 47 -11.01 -3.60 -2.83
CA VAL A 47 -10.87 -3.02 -4.18
C VAL A 47 -11.02 -4.13 -5.22
N HIS A 48 -11.83 -3.91 -6.25
CA HIS A 48 -12.01 -4.92 -7.30
C HIS A 48 -10.66 -5.22 -7.99
N PRO A 49 -10.36 -6.49 -8.31
CA PRO A 49 -9.08 -6.88 -8.92
C PRO A 49 -8.69 -6.06 -10.16
N ASN A 50 -9.65 -5.76 -11.04
CA ASN A 50 -9.42 -4.96 -12.24
C ASN A 50 -8.99 -3.51 -11.90
N ALA A 51 -9.61 -2.90 -10.89
CA ALA A 51 -9.24 -1.58 -10.41
C ALA A 51 -7.86 -1.61 -9.72
N MET A 52 -7.59 -2.65 -8.92
CA MET A 52 -6.31 -2.84 -8.25
C MET A 52 -5.17 -2.96 -9.26
N HIS A 53 -5.34 -3.81 -10.28
CA HIS A 53 -4.38 -3.99 -11.38
C HIS A 53 -4.22 -2.72 -12.24
N THR A 54 -5.23 -1.85 -12.29
CA THR A 54 -5.13 -0.57 -12.99
C THR A 54 -4.39 0.50 -12.18
N ILE A 55 -4.63 0.56 -10.87
CA ILE A 55 -3.94 1.50 -9.95
C ILE A 55 -2.44 1.20 -9.92
N GLU A 56 -2.06 -0.08 -9.96
CA GLU A 56 -0.68 -0.52 -9.83
C GLU A 56 0.25 0.18 -10.85
N PRO A 57 0.11 0.03 -12.18
CA PRO A 57 1.05 0.60 -13.14
C PRO A 57 0.97 2.12 -13.22
N ILE A 58 -0.20 2.73 -13.02
CA ILE A 58 -0.33 4.19 -13.07
C ILE A 58 0.40 4.83 -11.90
N VAL A 59 0.18 4.33 -10.68
CA VAL A 59 0.86 4.86 -9.49
C VAL A 59 2.35 4.49 -9.51
N ALA A 60 2.73 3.28 -9.92
CA ALA A 60 4.13 2.88 -10.06
C ALA A 60 4.89 3.82 -11.01
N THR A 61 4.29 4.14 -12.16
CA THR A 61 4.88 5.06 -13.15
C THR A 61 5.02 6.47 -12.56
N TYR A 62 3.99 6.96 -11.87
CA TYR A 62 4.05 8.26 -11.19
C TYR A 62 5.17 8.34 -10.16
N LEU A 63 5.27 7.35 -9.27
CA LEU A 63 6.28 7.30 -8.21
C LEU A 63 7.70 7.30 -8.80
N ARG A 64 7.94 6.47 -9.85
CA ARG A 64 9.22 6.37 -10.54
C ARG A 64 9.55 7.55 -11.45
N SER A 65 8.59 8.44 -11.71
CA SER A 65 8.79 9.71 -12.41
C SER A 65 8.87 10.92 -11.47
N SER A 66 8.70 10.71 -10.18
CA SER A 66 8.75 11.75 -9.15
C SER A 66 10.19 12.09 -8.75
N ARG A 67 10.35 13.15 -7.94
CA ARG A 67 11.64 13.48 -7.32
C ARG A 67 12.13 12.40 -6.35
N PHE A 68 11.26 11.50 -5.93
CA PHE A 68 11.56 10.38 -5.02
C PHE A 68 11.96 9.08 -5.76
N LYS A 69 12.07 9.11 -7.09
CA LYS A 69 12.26 7.94 -7.96
C LYS A 69 13.43 7.02 -7.54
N ASP A 70 14.55 7.60 -7.12
CA ASP A 70 15.77 6.86 -6.78
C ASP A 70 15.64 6.08 -5.45
N HIS A 71 14.60 6.36 -4.67
CA HIS A 71 14.27 5.67 -3.43
C HIS A 71 13.16 4.63 -3.61
N VAL A 72 12.55 4.52 -4.79
CA VAL A 72 11.44 3.59 -5.05
C VAL A 72 11.96 2.20 -5.36
N VAL A 73 11.76 1.26 -4.47
CA VAL A 73 12.08 -0.16 -4.69
C VAL A 73 10.91 -0.88 -5.33
N TYR A 74 9.72 -0.79 -4.72
CA TYR A 74 8.54 -1.52 -5.17
C TYR A 74 7.24 -0.80 -4.83
N TRP A 75 6.29 -0.92 -5.73
CA TRP A 75 4.88 -0.60 -5.52
C TRP A 75 4.04 -1.75 -6.06
N GLY A 76 3.15 -2.32 -5.25
CA GLY A 76 2.30 -3.41 -5.71
C GLY A 76 1.18 -3.73 -4.74
N PRO A 77 0.11 -4.42 -5.20
CA PRO A 77 -1.08 -4.69 -4.43
C PRO A 77 -0.82 -5.71 -3.32
N MET A 78 -1.60 -5.59 -2.25
CA MET A 78 -1.74 -6.64 -1.25
C MET A 78 -2.64 -7.75 -1.76
N GLY A 79 -2.32 -9.00 -1.47
CA GLY A 79 -3.15 -10.15 -1.86
C GLY A 79 -4.58 -10.11 -1.29
N CYS A 80 -4.82 -9.38 -0.20
CA CYS A 80 -6.15 -9.15 0.38
C CYS A 80 -6.96 -8.05 -0.32
N LEU A 81 -6.41 -7.38 -1.33
CA LEU A 81 -7.04 -6.32 -2.13
C LEU A 81 -7.55 -5.12 -1.31
N THR A 82 -6.97 -4.85 -0.14
CA THR A 82 -7.38 -3.73 0.71
C THR A 82 -6.40 -2.56 0.72
N GLY A 83 -5.31 -2.66 -0.06
CA GLY A 83 -4.28 -1.63 -0.18
C GLY A 83 -3.06 -2.10 -0.96
N PHE A 84 -2.00 -1.33 -0.87
CA PHE A 84 -0.74 -1.55 -1.58
C PHE A 84 0.44 -1.60 -0.61
N TYR A 85 1.49 -2.30 -0.98
CA TYR A 85 2.81 -2.13 -0.38
C TYR A 85 3.62 -1.13 -1.20
N PHE A 86 4.23 -0.18 -0.49
CA PHE A 86 5.23 0.72 -1.02
C PHE A 86 6.55 0.48 -0.30
N ILE A 87 7.57 0.03 -1.02
CA ILE A 87 8.89 -0.28 -0.47
C ILE A 87 9.87 0.77 -0.95
N THR A 88 10.62 1.34 -0.01
CA THR A 88 11.61 2.38 -0.27
C THR A 88 12.99 1.96 0.24
N ASN A 89 14.03 2.50 -0.39
CA ASN A 89 15.40 2.46 0.11
C ASN A 89 15.89 3.90 0.33
N THR A 90 16.24 4.24 1.57
CA THR A 90 16.67 5.58 1.96
C THR A 90 17.90 5.50 2.88
N ASP A 91 18.76 6.52 2.84
CA ASP A 91 19.91 6.66 3.75
C ASP A 91 19.51 7.13 5.16
N PHE A 92 18.25 7.51 5.34
CA PHE A 92 17.65 7.91 6.62
C PHE A 92 16.40 7.07 6.95
N GLU A 93 15.99 7.10 8.21
CA GLU A 93 14.77 6.43 8.68
C GLU A 93 13.52 7.22 8.32
N ILE A 94 12.90 6.85 7.20
CA ILE A 94 11.71 7.52 6.66
C ILE A 94 10.43 7.14 7.46
N GLN A 95 9.58 8.13 7.71
CA GLN A 95 8.33 7.96 8.44
C GLN A 95 7.10 8.05 7.49
N PRO A 96 5.93 7.50 7.89
CA PRO A 96 4.71 7.56 7.06
C PRO A 96 4.30 8.98 6.66
N ARG A 97 4.54 9.98 7.51
CA ARG A 97 4.20 11.37 7.19
C ARG A 97 5.12 11.99 6.14
N ASP A 98 6.35 11.50 6.02
CA ASP A 98 7.31 12.02 5.04
C ASP A 98 6.85 11.73 3.61
N ILE A 99 6.17 10.58 3.42
CA ILE A 99 5.64 10.16 2.11
C ILE A 99 4.17 10.55 1.89
N GLU A 100 3.47 11.12 2.88
CA GLU A 100 2.04 11.46 2.74
C GLU A 100 1.75 12.32 1.52
N LYS A 101 2.53 13.40 1.33
CA LYS A 101 2.35 14.31 0.18
C LYS A 101 2.57 13.61 -1.15
N LEU A 102 3.57 12.72 -1.22
CA LEU A 102 3.87 11.95 -2.43
C LEU A 102 2.73 10.98 -2.76
N ILE A 103 2.26 10.22 -1.78
CA ILE A 103 1.15 9.26 -1.98
C ILE A 103 -0.16 10.00 -2.33
N ARG A 104 -0.46 11.13 -1.66
CA ARG A 104 -1.62 11.95 -2.04
C ARG A 104 -1.52 12.49 -3.47
N ALA A 105 -0.33 12.90 -3.90
CA ALA A 105 -0.11 13.37 -5.26
C ALA A 105 -0.28 12.24 -6.28
N ALA A 106 0.26 11.05 -6.01
CA ALA A 106 0.10 9.87 -6.85
C ALA A 106 -1.37 9.45 -6.99
N PHE A 107 -2.13 9.44 -5.89
CA PHE A 107 -3.56 9.11 -5.94
C PHE A 107 -4.40 10.23 -6.59
N ARG A 108 -4.02 11.52 -6.46
CA ARG A 108 -4.65 12.59 -7.26
C ARG A 108 -4.39 12.41 -8.75
N HIS A 109 -3.18 12.04 -9.13
CA HIS A 109 -2.86 11.70 -10.51
C HIS A 109 -3.72 10.54 -11.00
N GLN A 110 -3.83 9.45 -10.23
CA GLN A 110 -4.69 8.31 -10.52
C GLN A 110 -6.16 8.71 -10.69
N ALA A 111 -6.72 9.50 -9.76
CA ALA A 111 -8.12 9.91 -9.79
C ALA A 111 -8.48 10.77 -11.03
N ASN A 112 -7.49 11.52 -11.54
CA ASN A 112 -7.66 12.40 -12.71
C ASN A 112 -7.02 11.82 -13.98
N TYR A 113 -6.56 10.57 -13.95
CA TYR A 113 -5.83 9.98 -15.06
C TYR A 113 -6.62 10.00 -16.36
N LYS A 114 -5.93 10.38 -17.43
CA LYS A 114 -6.47 10.41 -18.80
C LYS A 114 -5.48 9.69 -19.71
N GLY A 115 -5.95 8.77 -20.49
CA GLY A 115 -5.11 8.01 -21.42
C GLY A 115 -5.16 6.50 -21.17
N GLU A 116 -4.35 5.78 -21.90
CA GLU A 116 -4.23 4.34 -21.77
C GLU A 116 -3.45 3.95 -20.52
N VAL A 117 -3.82 2.81 -19.92
CA VAL A 117 -3.12 2.29 -18.74
C VAL A 117 -1.69 1.89 -19.15
N PRO A 118 -0.65 2.39 -18.46
CA PRO A 118 0.74 2.04 -18.79
C PRO A 118 0.95 0.53 -18.80
N GLY A 119 1.57 0.03 -19.87
CA GLY A 119 1.89 -1.40 -19.98
C GLY A 119 0.72 -2.33 -20.24
N ALA A 120 -0.49 -1.83 -20.52
CA ALA A 120 -1.68 -2.64 -20.81
C ALA A 120 -1.64 -3.26 -22.22
N THR A 121 -0.57 -3.99 -22.53
CA THR A 121 -0.37 -4.71 -23.79
C THR A 121 0.05 -6.14 -23.52
N ALA A 122 -0.20 -7.04 -24.46
CA ALA A 122 0.17 -8.45 -24.34
C ALA A 122 1.71 -8.66 -24.17
N VAL A 123 2.52 -7.71 -24.63
CA VAL A 123 3.99 -7.77 -24.50
C VAL A 123 4.43 -7.37 -23.09
N ASN A 124 3.75 -6.40 -22.48
CA ASN A 124 4.20 -5.77 -21.24
C ASN A 124 3.51 -6.30 -19.99
N CYS A 125 2.38 -7.00 -20.13
CA CYS A 125 1.58 -7.46 -19.01
C CYS A 125 1.06 -8.88 -19.24
N GLY A 126 1.21 -9.73 -18.23
CA GLY A 126 0.72 -11.11 -18.27
C GLY A 126 -0.81 -11.25 -18.28
N ASN A 127 -1.55 -10.18 -17.94
CA ASN A 127 -3.01 -10.13 -17.98
C ASN A 127 -3.51 -8.73 -18.37
N TYR A 128 -3.08 -8.25 -19.54
CA TYR A 128 -3.32 -6.89 -20.00
C TYR A 128 -4.80 -6.51 -20.20
N ARG A 129 -5.71 -7.47 -20.21
CA ARG A 129 -7.16 -7.23 -20.32
C ARG A 129 -7.85 -7.01 -18.98
N LEU A 130 -7.15 -7.27 -17.86
CA LEU A 130 -7.69 -7.15 -16.52
C LEU A 130 -7.54 -5.70 -16.01
N HIS A 131 -8.21 -4.75 -16.63
CA HIS A 131 -8.19 -3.35 -16.23
C HIS A 131 -9.60 -2.76 -16.13
N ASP A 132 -9.79 -1.81 -15.21
CA ASP A 132 -10.97 -0.95 -15.07
C ASP A 132 -10.53 0.44 -14.62
N LEU A 133 -10.30 1.34 -15.59
CA LEU A 133 -9.84 2.69 -15.30
C LEU A 133 -10.90 3.53 -14.58
N ALA A 134 -12.17 3.34 -14.88
CA ALA A 134 -13.24 4.11 -14.25
C ALA A 134 -13.34 3.79 -12.76
N MET A 135 -13.34 2.50 -12.40
CA MET A 135 -13.35 2.06 -11.01
C MET A 135 -12.05 2.43 -10.29
N ALA A 136 -10.89 2.31 -10.93
CA ALA A 136 -9.61 2.70 -10.37
C ALA A 136 -9.55 4.20 -10.02
N LYS A 137 -10.11 5.06 -10.87
CA LYS A 137 -10.23 6.51 -10.60
C LYS A 137 -11.17 6.79 -9.43
N TRP A 138 -12.29 6.10 -9.38
CA TRP A 138 -13.25 6.24 -8.27
C TRP A 138 -12.62 5.79 -6.93
N GLU A 139 -11.96 4.64 -6.90
CA GLU A 139 -11.29 4.14 -5.69
C GLU A 139 -10.19 5.10 -5.19
N ALA A 140 -9.42 5.67 -6.10
CA ALA A 140 -8.42 6.67 -5.78
C ALA A 140 -9.03 7.94 -5.19
N ALA A 141 -10.14 8.43 -5.78
CA ALA A 141 -10.87 9.59 -5.28
C ALA A 141 -11.46 9.34 -3.89
N GLU A 142 -12.05 8.16 -3.66
CA GLU A 142 -12.58 7.77 -2.36
C GLU A 142 -11.49 7.66 -1.29
N PHE A 143 -10.32 7.10 -1.63
CA PHE A 143 -9.20 7.04 -0.71
C PHE A 143 -8.69 8.43 -0.31
N LEU A 144 -8.64 9.38 -1.23
CA LEU A 144 -8.21 10.76 -0.96
C LEU A 144 -9.13 11.52 0.00
N LYS A 145 -10.43 11.20 0.02
CA LYS A 145 -11.41 11.80 0.95
C LYS A 145 -11.22 11.32 2.39
N ARG A 146 -10.53 10.18 2.58
CA ARG A 146 -10.35 9.58 3.91
C ARG A 146 -9.40 10.41 4.78
N LYS A 147 -9.67 10.42 6.10
CA LYS A 147 -8.72 10.90 7.10
C LYS A 147 -7.71 9.79 7.39
N TRP A 148 -6.53 9.89 6.82
CA TRP A 148 -5.50 8.87 6.95
C TRP A 148 -4.91 8.79 8.36
N LYS A 149 -4.61 7.60 8.81
CA LYS A 149 -3.86 7.30 10.03
C LYS A 149 -2.42 6.90 9.68
N PHE A 150 -1.52 7.05 10.65
CA PHE A 150 -0.08 6.85 10.44
C PHE A 150 0.57 5.93 11.47
N THR A 151 -0.23 5.40 12.39
CA THR A 151 0.21 4.45 13.40
C THR A 151 -0.81 3.34 13.48
N TYR A 152 -0.34 2.09 13.43
CA TYR A 152 -1.22 0.95 13.62
C TYR A 152 -1.98 1.05 14.95
N PRO A 153 -3.23 0.60 14.98
CA PRO A 153 -3.92 0.43 16.24
C PRO A 153 -3.12 -0.55 17.11
N PRO A 154 -3.05 -0.33 18.43
CA PRO A 154 -2.37 -1.28 19.30
C PRO A 154 -2.99 -2.66 19.14
N ALA A 155 -2.16 -3.68 18.93
CA ALA A 155 -2.61 -5.05 18.84
C ALA A 155 -3.34 -5.42 20.14
N LYS A 156 -4.56 -5.99 20.02
CA LYS A 156 -5.14 -6.68 21.17
C LYS A 156 -4.29 -7.91 21.43
N ARG A 157 -3.82 -8.09 22.66
CA ARG A 157 -3.19 -9.35 23.07
C ARG A 157 -4.23 -10.46 22.92
N ILE A 158 -4.12 -11.26 21.88
CA ILE A 158 -4.96 -12.42 21.67
C ILE A 158 -4.36 -13.51 22.57
N LYS A 159 -5.08 -13.83 23.66
CA LYS A 159 -4.74 -15.01 24.45
C LYS A 159 -5.25 -16.24 23.70
N ALA A 160 -4.36 -17.04 23.17
CA ALA A 160 -4.68 -18.40 22.76
C ALA A 160 -4.31 -19.32 23.93
N ASN A 161 -5.27 -20.01 24.48
CA ASN A 161 -5.10 -21.00 25.56
C ASN A 161 -4.29 -20.48 26.78
N GLY A 162 -4.54 -19.25 27.21
CA GLY A 162 -3.91 -18.68 28.40
C GLY A 162 -2.47 -18.20 28.23
N ARG A 163 -1.84 -18.36 27.07
CA ARG A 163 -0.52 -17.83 26.73
C ARG A 163 -0.63 -16.64 25.80
N THR A 164 0.15 -15.60 26.04
CA THR A 164 0.32 -14.50 25.09
C THR A 164 1.31 -14.95 24.02
N PHE A 165 1.06 -14.64 22.75
CA PHE A 165 1.98 -14.94 21.64
C PHE A 165 3.35 -14.22 21.75
N PHE A 166 3.55 -13.42 22.79
CA PHE A 166 4.78 -12.65 23.04
C PHE A 166 5.58 -13.18 24.22
N ASP A 167 5.13 -14.26 24.88
CA ASP A 167 5.86 -14.92 25.97
C ASP A 167 6.71 -16.08 25.40
N ALA A 168 7.69 -15.74 24.58
CA ALA A 168 8.73 -16.68 24.14
C ALA A 168 10.09 -15.98 24.05
#